data_2e4267095840a16dc6bbcc57f29f2812
#
_entry.id   2e4267095840a16dc6bbcc57f29f2812
#
_cell.length_a   1.000
_cell.length_b   1.000
_cell.length_c   1.000
_cell.angle_alpha   90.00
_cell.angle_beta   90.00
_cell.angle_gamma   90.00
#
_symmetry.space_group_name_H-M   'P 1'
#
loop_
_entity.id
_entity.type
_entity.pdbx_description
1 polymer ?
#
loop_
_entity_poly.entity_id
_entity_poly.type
_entity_poly.pdbx_seq_one_letter_code
_entity_poly.pdbx_strand_id
1 'polypeptide(L)'
;MTKKSPPAFNPSRRATLVKTGAALAASVLPLGLSAAGQSAPVSRPGTYRRYNASRSAAGKQMLKSYAKAVRAMLALPPEDPRNWYRHAIIHTLDCPHGNWWFLPWHRGYLGWFEQICRELSGDPRFTLPYWDWTAEPRVPDGMYFDVLDPNHEAYIPTAPDFENRLRSAIANSGYWTSPGGVFTSRSQYGQLLARGIRFDEDLLFDILRDPSGRLFYDQPGARGLRRERPQFNAATSDSVSSATIRAALDAPDFPTFGSPKSSNHGTPAGFGILEAKPHNSVHRCVGSRDCNFVESQGFMTDMLSPVDPIFFLHHANMDRLWDVWERKQKRLGLPTLPNGVELRTDLPEDQKSPEEKATDYYRWAREPMLFFVDKEGAPVTRTRGGDYASMAAFGYDYEPGSGEEAVPPKYPRARTAGPRVFPGKVLSRHVHADKPASASVAVPAATLDAAVSSGTTLVANITLNFAEMSHDPYVVVLNGPEDLSGVDANSPFYLATIIMFGHHRNCGTLTYALPLGEKLGATGTNQRSGSDGTLRVRVVPMHAAMGHHGMGEAAPVELVAVNVETY
;
A
#
# COMPACT_ATOMS: atom_id res chain seq x y z
N MET A 1 -37.81 15.81 56.91
CA MET A 1 -37.77 14.52 57.63
C MET A 1 -36.78 13.63 56.88
N THR A 2 -35.73 13.46 57.54
CA THR A 2 -34.66 12.44 57.63
C THR A 2 -33.99 11.96 56.34
N LYS A 3 -32.77 12.54 56.18
CA LYS A 3 -31.70 12.03 55.34
C LYS A 3 -31.15 10.72 55.92
N LYS A 4 -30.91 9.73 55.05
CA LYS A 4 -30.02 8.60 55.37
C LYS A 4 -28.79 8.64 54.42
N SER A 5 -27.62 8.71 55.04
CA SER A 5 -26.32 8.60 54.41
C SER A 5 -25.91 7.15 54.20
N PRO A 6 -25.11 6.81 53.19
CA PRO A 6 -24.57 5.47 52.96
C PRO A 6 -23.30 5.19 53.76
N PRO A 7 -22.96 3.92 54.02
CA PRO A 7 -21.87 3.53 54.94
C PRO A 7 -20.51 3.53 54.26
N ALA A 8 -19.50 3.75 55.08
CA ALA A 8 -18.09 3.86 54.81
C ALA A 8 -17.44 2.51 54.41
N PHE A 9 -16.47 2.61 53.50
CA PHE A 9 -15.60 1.51 53.07
C PHE A 9 -14.37 1.42 54.00
N ASN A 10 -14.02 0.21 54.45
CA ASN A 10 -12.88 -0.06 55.30
C ASN A 10 -11.84 -0.94 54.56
N PRO A 11 -10.57 -0.54 54.45
CA PRO A 11 -9.53 -1.33 53.80
C PRO A 11 -8.62 -2.01 54.84
N SER A 12 -8.54 -3.32 54.83
CA SER A 12 -7.29 -4.03 55.19
C SER A 12 -7.41 -5.55 55.11
N ARG A 13 -6.52 -6.15 54.33
CA ARG A 13 -5.82 -7.40 54.70
C ARG A 13 -4.65 -7.64 53.73
N ARG A 14 -3.47 -7.40 54.25
CA ARG A 14 -2.20 -7.96 53.73
C ARG A 14 -2.21 -9.47 53.98
N ALA A 15 -1.79 -10.24 53.00
CA ALA A 15 -1.41 -11.65 53.18
C ALA A 15 0.04 -11.83 52.78
N THR A 16 0.75 -12.47 53.65
CA THR A 16 2.19 -12.70 53.76
C THR A 16 2.65 -13.79 52.80
N LEU A 17 3.74 -13.55 52.07
CA LEU A 17 4.45 -14.56 51.27
C LEU A 17 5.35 -15.39 52.14
N VAL A 18 5.21 -16.70 52.09
CA VAL A 18 6.16 -17.68 52.62
C VAL A 18 7.10 -18.11 51.50
N LYS A 19 8.41 -17.92 51.72
CA LYS A 19 9.48 -18.48 50.88
C LYS A 19 9.77 -19.90 51.35
N THR A 20 9.82 -20.85 50.41
CA THR A 20 10.52 -22.11 50.60
C THR A 20 11.48 -22.32 49.43
N GLY A 21 12.75 -22.38 49.76
CA GLY A 21 13.81 -22.74 48.83
C GLY A 21 13.99 -24.24 48.75
N ALA A 22 14.40 -24.71 47.58
CA ALA A 22 15.03 -26.04 47.43
C ALA A 22 16.13 -25.91 46.37
N ALA A 23 17.35 -26.18 46.82
CA ALA A 23 18.53 -26.36 45.99
C ALA A 23 18.58 -27.80 45.50
N LEU A 24 19.02 -28.04 44.26
CA LEU A 24 19.66 -29.31 43.87
C LEU A 24 20.45 -29.20 42.55
N ALA A 25 21.75 -29.42 42.74
CA ALA A 25 22.70 -30.22 41.97
C ALA A 25 22.88 -29.98 40.44
N ALA A 26 24.10 -29.55 40.17
CA ALA A 26 24.74 -29.55 38.86
C ALA A 26 25.08 -30.98 38.42
N SER A 27 24.80 -31.29 37.14
CA SER A 27 25.47 -32.36 36.39
C SER A 27 25.96 -31.82 35.05
N VAL A 28 27.27 -31.85 34.88
CA VAL A 28 28.03 -31.45 33.71
C VAL A 28 27.98 -32.59 32.70
N LEU A 29 27.61 -32.32 31.45
CA LEU A 29 27.86 -33.16 30.26
C LEU A 29 28.16 -32.27 29.03
N PRO A 30 28.86 -32.79 28.01
CA PRO A 30 29.83 -32.04 27.25
C PRO A 30 29.29 -31.30 26.04
N LEU A 31 30.07 -30.28 25.64
CA LEU A 31 29.92 -29.45 24.45
C LEU A 31 29.79 -30.28 23.15
N GLY A 32 28.60 -30.25 22.56
CA GLY A 32 28.38 -30.52 21.16
C GLY A 32 28.17 -29.21 20.44
N LEU A 33 29.06 -28.86 19.50
CA LEU A 33 28.89 -27.75 18.56
C LEU A 33 27.68 -28.07 17.67
N SER A 34 26.55 -27.46 17.94
CA SER A 34 25.39 -27.45 17.04
C SER A 34 25.30 -26.08 16.35
N ALA A 35 25.18 -26.17 15.03
CA ALA A 35 24.94 -25.05 14.12
C ALA A 35 23.86 -24.12 14.67
N ALA A 36 24.10 -22.81 14.54
CA ALA A 36 23.14 -21.77 14.88
C ALA A 36 21.87 -21.92 14.05
N GLY A 37 20.91 -22.66 14.60
CA GLY A 37 19.54 -22.66 14.11
C GLY A 37 18.93 -21.29 14.37
N GLN A 38 18.50 -20.63 13.32
CA GLN A 38 17.63 -19.46 13.43
C GLN A 38 16.41 -19.89 14.24
N SER A 39 16.26 -19.34 15.44
CA SER A 39 15.06 -19.54 16.24
C SER A 39 13.87 -18.92 15.51
N ALA A 40 12.98 -19.78 15.00
CA ALA A 40 11.71 -19.34 14.48
C ALA A 40 10.98 -18.48 15.53
N PRO A 41 10.36 -17.38 15.16
CA PRO A 41 9.63 -16.54 16.10
C PRO A 41 8.52 -17.39 16.75
N VAL A 42 8.48 -17.36 18.08
CA VAL A 42 7.48 -18.09 18.87
C VAL A 42 6.11 -17.50 18.56
N SER A 43 5.26 -18.23 17.84
CA SER A 43 3.88 -17.85 17.61
C SER A 43 3.11 -17.79 18.94
N ARG A 44 2.40 -16.71 19.18
CA ARG A 44 1.49 -16.61 20.33
C ARG A 44 0.32 -17.57 20.12
N PRO A 45 -0.14 -18.33 21.13
CA PRO A 45 -1.30 -19.19 21.00
C PRO A 45 -2.53 -18.36 20.55
N GLY A 46 -3.19 -18.78 19.47
CA GLY A 46 -4.39 -18.13 18.92
C GLY A 46 -4.14 -17.07 17.84
N THR A 47 -2.91 -16.87 17.39
CA THR A 47 -2.60 -15.96 16.27
C THR A 47 -2.69 -16.71 14.95
N TYR A 48 -3.44 -16.17 13.99
CA TYR A 48 -3.46 -16.63 12.61
C TYR A 48 -2.16 -16.24 11.91
N ARG A 49 -1.65 -17.09 11.01
CA ARG A 49 -0.44 -16.79 10.24
C ARG A 49 -0.75 -16.72 8.75
N ARG A 50 -0.43 -15.61 8.12
CA ARG A 50 -0.48 -15.43 6.67
C ARG A 50 0.78 -15.98 6.03
N TYR A 51 0.62 -16.85 5.03
CA TYR A 51 1.70 -17.61 4.40
C TYR A 51 2.04 -17.10 3.00
N ASN A 52 3.28 -17.34 2.56
CA ASN A 52 3.67 -17.07 1.19
C ASN A 52 2.88 -17.97 0.22
N ALA A 53 2.19 -17.37 -0.73
CA ALA A 53 1.29 -18.05 -1.67
C ALA A 53 1.99 -19.10 -2.54
N SER A 54 3.24 -18.83 -2.94
CA SER A 54 3.97 -19.65 -3.93
C SER A 54 4.90 -20.68 -3.27
N ARG A 55 5.62 -20.26 -2.23
CA ARG A 55 6.72 -21.05 -1.64
C ARG A 55 6.27 -21.95 -0.52
N SER A 56 5.33 -21.51 0.29
CA SER A 56 4.84 -22.26 1.44
C SER A 56 3.81 -23.31 1.02
N ALA A 57 3.97 -24.54 1.53
CA ALA A 57 2.95 -25.57 1.38
C ALA A 57 1.62 -25.14 2.04
N ALA A 58 1.70 -24.44 3.18
CA ALA A 58 0.54 -23.85 3.84
C ALA A 58 -0.10 -22.76 2.97
N GLY A 59 0.71 -21.86 2.37
CA GLY A 59 0.20 -20.84 1.45
C GLY A 59 -0.52 -21.42 0.23
N LYS A 60 0.04 -22.47 -0.38
CA LYS A 60 -0.63 -23.20 -1.48
C LYS A 60 -1.94 -23.86 -1.03
N GLN A 61 -2.02 -24.34 0.21
CA GLN A 61 -3.27 -24.86 0.77
C GLN A 61 -4.29 -23.71 1.01
N MET A 62 -3.82 -22.55 1.49
CA MET A 62 -4.69 -21.38 1.66
C MET A 62 -5.27 -20.89 0.32
N LEU A 63 -4.53 -20.97 -0.79
CA LEU A 63 -5.07 -20.66 -2.12
C LEU A 63 -6.27 -21.54 -2.49
N LYS A 64 -6.30 -22.80 -2.09
CA LYS A 64 -7.45 -23.69 -2.32
C LYS A 64 -8.68 -23.25 -1.49
N SER A 65 -8.48 -22.87 -0.24
CA SER A 65 -9.55 -22.33 0.59
C SER A 65 -9.99 -20.96 0.09
N TYR A 66 -9.06 -20.15 -0.41
CA TYR A 66 -9.35 -18.87 -1.04
C TYR A 66 -10.24 -19.04 -2.29
N ALA A 67 -9.92 -19.97 -3.18
CA ALA A 67 -10.76 -20.27 -4.35
C ALA A 67 -12.19 -20.67 -3.96
N LYS A 68 -12.36 -21.46 -2.89
CA LYS A 68 -13.69 -21.78 -2.36
C LYS A 68 -14.44 -20.53 -1.89
N ALA A 69 -13.77 -19.64 -1.15
CA ALA A 69 -14.36 -18.39 -0.69
C ALA A 69 -14.79 -17.49 -1.85
N VAL A 70 -13.90 -17.26 -2.83
CA VAL A 70 -14.16 -16.45 -4.02
C VAL A 70 -15.36 -17.02 -4.80
N ARG A 71 -15.39 -18.35 -5.01
CA ARG A 71 -16.51 -19.01 -5.69
C ARG A 71 -17.83 -18.80 -4.93
N ALA A 72 -17.81 -18.93 -3.60
CA ALA A 72 -19.00 -18.69 -2.78
C ALA A 72 -19.44 -17.22 -2.88
N MET A 73 -18.51 -16.26 -2.80
CA MET A 73 -18.80 -14.83 -2.90
C MET A 73 -19.36 -14.43 -4.28
N LEU A 74 -18.85 -15.02 -5.37
CA LEU A 74 -19.37 -14.83 -6.73
C LEU A 74 -20.79 -15.37 -6.89
N ALA A 75 -21.15 -16.43 -6.16
CA ALA A 75 -22.47 -17.04 -6.19
C ALA A 75 -23.51 -16.33 -5.29
N LEU A 76 -23.09 -15.47 -4.38
CA LEU A 76 -24.00 -14.67 -3.55
C LEU A 76 -24.81 -13.70 -4.42
N PRO A 77 -26.09 -13.45 -4.08
CA PRO A 77 -26.87 -12.44 -4.78
C PRO A 77 -26.23 -11.06 -4.60
N PRO A 78 -26.38 -10.14 -5.57
CA PRO A 78 -25.80 -8.79 -5.50
C PRO A 78 -26.24 -7.98 -4.28
N GLU A 79 -27.36 -8.32 -3.65
CA GLU A 79 -27.87 -7.69 -2.42
C GLU A 79 -27.07 -8.08 -1.17
N ASP A 80 -26.43 -9.27 -1.18
CA ASP A 80 -25.59 -9.70 -0.05
C ASP A 80 -24.33 -8.82 0.03
N PRO A 81 -24.08 -8.13 1.15
CA PRO A 81 -22.90 -7.28 1.28
C PRO A 81 -21.56 -8.00 1.12
N ARG A 82 -21.53 -9.33 1.25
CA ARG A 82 -20.35 -10.19 1.05
C ARG A 82 -20.15 -10.62 -0.40
N ASN A 83 -21.03 -10.22 -1.33
CA ASN A 83 -20.86 -10.51 -2.76
C ASN A 83 -19.53 -9.99 -3.26
N TRP A 84 -18.89 -10.72 -4.17
CA TRP A 84 -17.53 -10.43 -4.69
C TRP A 84 -17.40 -9.01 -5.24
N TYR A 85 -18.33 -8.58 -6.07
CA TYR A 85 -18.29 -7.25 -6.69
C TYR A 85 -18.58 -6.12 -5.69
N ARG A 86 -19.31 -6.42 -4.61
CA ARG A 86 -19.54 -5.46 -3.52
C ARG A 86 -18.23 -5.07 -2.83
N HIS A 87 -17.29 -6.02 -2.69
CA HIS A 87 -15.96 -5.72 -2.17
C HIS A 87 -15.16 -4.81 -3.10
N ALA A 88 -15.22 -5.04 -4.42
CA ALA A 88 -14.59 -4.12 -5.38
C ALA A 88 -15.18 -2.70 -5.29
N ILE A 89 -16.49 -2.58 -5.10
CA ILE A 89 -17.18 -1.30 -4.94
C ILE A 89 -16.73 -0.58 -3.65
N ILE A 90 -16.49 -1.28 -2.54
CA ILE A 90 -15.94 -0.68 -1.32
C ILE A 90 -14.61 0.01 -1.60
N HIS A 91 -13.72 -0.62 -2.36
CA HIS A 91 -12.44 -0.02 -2.76
C HIS A 91 -12.66 1.23 -3.61
N THR A 92 -13.55 1.16 -4.58
CA THR A 92 -13.89 2.31 -5.44
C THR A 92 -14.42 3.50 -4.64
N LEU A 93 -15.22 3.25 -3.59
CA LEU A 93 -15.89 4.30 -2.83
C LEU A 93 -15.02 4.93 -1.73
N ASP A 94 -14.15 4.13 -1.10
CA ASP A 94 -13.55 4.54 0.18
C ASP A 94 -12.03 4.42 0.24
N CYS A 95 -11.38 3.79 -0.72
CA CYS A 95 -9.95 3.56 -0.65
C CYS A 95 -9.15 4.85 -0.83
N PRO A 96 -8.33 5.25 0.16
CA PRO A 96 -7.43 6.39 0.01
C PRO A 96 -6.16 5.96 -0.71
N HIS A 97 -5.76 6.72 -1.72
CA HIS A 97 -4.46 6.60 -2.39
C HIS A 97 -3.69 7.91 -2.29
N GLY A 98 -2.37 7.82 -2.29
CA GLY A 98 -1.51 9.00 -2.22
C GLY A 98 -1.65 9.80 -0.92
N ASN A 99 -2.01 9.16 0.17
CA ASN A 99 -2.08 9.79 1.48
C ASN A 99 -1.88 8.81 2.64
N TRP A 100 -1.66 9.33 3.84
CA TRP A 100 -1.29 8.59 5.04
C TRP A 100 -2.34 7.61 5.58
N TRP A 101 -3.55 7.55 5.04
CA TRP A 101 -4.56 6.54 5.38
C TRP A 101 -4.51 5.30 4.48
N PHE A 102 -3.69 5.30 3.42
CA PHE A 102 -3.53 4.18 2.51
C PHE A 102 -3.27 2.84 3.23
N LEU A 103 -2.26 2.78 4.08
CA LEU A 103 -1.89 1.54 4.77
C LEU A 103 -2.94 1.07 5.79
N PRO A 104 -3.44 1.92 6.74
CA PRO A 104 -4.44 1.48 7.70
C PRO A 104 -5.77 1.09 7.05
N TRP A 105 -6.18 1.77 5.97
CA TRP A 105 -7.38 1.40 5.24
C TRP A 105 -7.27 -0.03 4.68
N HIS A 106 -6.18 -0.33 3.98
CA HIS A 106 -5.97 -1.65 3.41
C HIS A 106 -5.83 -2.74 4.48
N ARG A 107 -5.17 -2.47 5.61
CA ARG A 107 -5.14 -3.42 6.74
C ARG A 107 -6.54 -3.75 7.25
N GLY A 108 -7.39 -2.74 7.41
CA GLY A 108 -8.80 -2.92 7.78
C GLY A 108 -9.57 -3.74 6.75
N TYR A 109 -9.44 -3.37 5.48
CA TYR A 109 -10.09 -4.04 4.36
C TYR A 109 -9.71 -5.52 4.27
N LEU A 110 -8.41 -5.83 4.31
CA LEU A 110 -7.91 -7.20 4.32
C LEU A 110 -8.37 -8.01 5.52
N GLY A 111 -8.40 -7.40 6.71
CA GLY A 111 -8.78 -8.08 7.93
C GLY A 111 -10.25 -8.52 7.93
N TRP A 112 -11.15 -7.65 7.51
CA TRP A 112 -12.57 -7.98 7.38
C TRP A 112 -12.82 -8.97 6.24
N PHE A 113 -12.21 -8.76 5.10
CA PHE A 113 -12.28 -9.68 3.97
C PHE A 113 -11.80 -11.09 4.33
N GLU A 114 -10.70 -11.21 5.08
CA GLU A 114 -10.18 -12.52 5.52
C GLU A 114 -11.18 -13.27 6.41
N GLN A 115 -11.90 -12.55 7.29
CA GLN A 115 -12.94 -13.18 8.12
C GLN A 115 -14.12 -13.70 7.28
N ILE A 116 -14.55 -12.95 6.27
CA ILE A 116 -15.58 -13.38 5.32
C ILE A 116 -15.10 -14.60 4.53
N CYS A 117 -13.87 -14.60 4.03
CA CYS A 117 -13.30 -15.75 3.33
C CYS A 117 -13.21 -16.98 4.23
N ARG A 118 -12.87 -16.81 5.50
CA ARG A 118 -12.82 -17.89 6.49
C ARG A 118 -14.21 -18.54 6.68
N GLU A 119 -15.22 -17.73 6.78
CA GLU A 119 -16.62 -18.18 6.90
C GLU A 119 -17.08 -18.90 5.62
N LEU A 120 -16.94 -18.25 4.46
CA LEU A 120 -17.50 -18.75 3.20
C LEU A 120 -16.69 -19.92 2.59
N SER A 121 -15.42 -20.06 2.90
CA SER A 121 -14.65 -21.25 2.50
C SER A 121 -14.94 -22.48 3.33
N GLY A 122 -15.54 -22.31 4.51
CA GLY A 122 -15.72 -23.36 5.51
C GLY A 122 -14.40 -23.85 6.12
N ASP A 123 -13.31 -23.08 6.00
CA ASP A 123 -12.01 -23.38 6.60
C ASP A 123 -11.72 -22.41 7.75
N PRO A 124 -11.95 -22.82 9.01
CA PRO A 124 -11.74 -21.94 10.17
C PRO A 124 -10.27 -21.57 10.40
N ARG A 125 -9.35 -22.22 9.72
CA ARG A 125 -7.90 -21.91 9.75
C ARG A 125 -7.46 -21.04 8.59
N PHE A 126 -8.37 -20.67 7.69
CA PHE A 126 -8.03 -19.86 6.55
C PHE A 126 -7.38 -18.55 6.98
N THR A 127 -6.28 -18.22 6.33
CA THR A 127 -5.63 -16.92 6.35
C THR A 127 -5.31 -16.49 4.92
N LEU A 128 -5.41 -15.20 4.67
CA LEU A 128 -5.13 -14.65 3.36
C LEU A 128 -3.62 -14.85 3.05
N PRO A 129 -3.25 -15.59 2.00
CA PRO A 129 -1.85 -15.72 1.64
C PRO A 129 -1.32 -14.39 1.06
N TYR A 130 -0.01 -14.16 1.18
CA TYR A 130 0.63 -12.99 0.57
C TYR A 130 1.49 -13.39 -0.63
N TRP A 131 1.64 -12.49 -1.56
CA TRP A 131 2.49 -12.64 -2.74
C TRP A 131 3.78 -11.86 -2.56
N ASP A 132 4.89 -12.57 -2.34
CA ASP A 132 6.23 -11.98 -2.25
C ASP A 132 6.79 -11.70 -3.66
N TRP A 133 6.33 -10.63 -4.28
CA TRP A 133 6.75 -10.27 -5.63
C TRP A 133 8.22 -9.80 -5.72
N THR A 134 8.88 -9.52 -4.61
CA THR A 134 10.33 -9.26 -4.59
C THR A 134 11.12 -10.54 -4.84
N ALA A 135 10.74 -11.62 -4.17
CA ALA A 135 11.36 -12.92 -4.35
C ALA A 135 10.91 -13.61 -5.64
N GLU A 136 9.72 -13.27 -6.15
CA GLU A 136 9.10 -13.87 -7.32
C GLU A 136 8.36 -12.79 -8.13
N PRO A 137 9.10 -12.04 -9.01
CA PRO A 137 8.56 -10.92 -9.77
C PRO A 137 7.70 -11.38 -10.96
N ARG A 138 6.69 -12.19 -10.66
CA ARG A 138 5.72 -12.77 -11.59
C ARG A 138 4.44 -13.12 -10.86
N VAL A 139 3.34 -13.18 -11.59
CA VAL A 139 2.08 -13.67 -11.04
C VAL A 139 2.22 -15.14 -10.61
N PRO A 140 1.84 -15.51 -9.38
CA PRO A 140 1.90 -16.89 -8.90
C PRO A 140 1.07 -17.84 -9.76
N ASP A 141 1.61 -19.03 -10.05
CA ASP A 141 0.92 -20.04 -10.89
C ASP A 141 -0.47 -20.38 -10.36
N GLY A 142 -0.64 -20.42 -9.04
CA GLY A 142 -1.92 -20.73 -8.39
C GLY A 142 -3.03 -19.72 -8.70
N MET A 143 -2.67 -18.52 -9.16
CA MET A 143 -3.63 -17.46 -9.49
C MET A 143 -4.22 -17.59 -10.92
N TYR A 144 -3.81 -18.60 -11.68
CA TYR A 144 -4.33 -18.91 -13.00
C TYR A 144 -5.25 -20.15 -13.02
N PHE A 145 -5.71 -20.58 -11.85
CA PHE A 145 -6.55 -21.75 -11.72
C PHE A 145 -7.90 -21.41 -11.12
N ASP A 146 -8.95 -22.01 -11.69
CA ASP A 146 -10.31 -21.88 -11.19
C ASP A 146 -10.70 -20.38 -11.08
N VAL A 147 -11.56 -20.04 -10.15
CA VAL A 147 -12.03 -18.66 -9.91
C VAL A 147 -10.95 -17.71 -9.37
N LEU A 148 -9.72 -18.16 -9.17
CA LEU A 148 -8.59 -17.25 -8.91
C LEU A 148 -8.06 -16.59 -10.19
N ASP A 149 -8.49 -17.08 -11.35
CA ASP A 149 -8.36 -16.39 -12.62
C ASP A 149 -9.63 -15.57 -12.89
N PRO A 150 -9.58 -14.24 -12.97
CA PRO A 150 -10.77 -13.41 -13.20
C PRO A 150 -11.35 -13.57 -14.61
N ASN A 151 -10.70 -14.33 -15.51
CA ASN A 151 -11.25 -14.74 -16.79
C ASN A 151 -12.14 -16.00 -16.71
N HIS A 152 -12.31 -16.57 -15.51
CA HIS A 152 -13.17 -17.74 -15.31
C HIS A 152 -14.64 -17.41 -15.55
N GLU A 153 -15.40 -18.35 -16.12
CA GLU A 153 -16.81 -18.21 -16.47
C GLU A 153 -17.76 -17.82 -15.33
N ALA A 154 -17.33 -17.99 -14.07
CA ALA A 154 -18.12 -17.57 -12.90
C ALA A 154 -18.19 -16.05 -12.75
N TYR A 155 -17.32 -15.30 -13.41
CA TYR A 155 -17.34 -13.83 -13.38
C TYR A 155 -18.39 -13.30 -14.37
N ILE A 156 -18.86 -12.08 -14.11
CA ILE A 156 -19.76 -11.37 -15.02
C ILE A 156 -18.98 -11.03 -16.30
N PRO A 157 -19.41 -11.50 -17.48
CA PRO A 157 -18.56 -11.47 -18.68
C PRO A 157 -18.47 -10.10 -19.35
N THR A 158 -19.45 -9.21 -19.15
CA THR A 158 -19.50 -7.92 -19.85
C THR A 158 -19.91 -6.76 -18.94
N ALA A 159 -19.53 -5.54 -19.28
CA ALA A 159 -19.93 -4.35 -18.56
C ALA A 159 -21.45 -4.12 -18.54
N PRO A 160 -22.21 -4.31 -19.65
CA PRO A 160 -23.66 -4.23 -19.62
C PRO A 160 -24.32 -5.23 -18.66
N ASP A 161 -23.82 -6.47 -18.59
CA ASP A 161 -24.33 -7.45 -17.62
C ASP A 161 -24.01 -7.04 -16.19
N PHE A 162 -22.84 -6.50 -15.94
CA PHE A 162 -22.44 -5.96 -14.65
C PHE A 162 -23.37 -4.79 -14.26
N GLU A 163 -23.58 -3.84 -15.15
CA GLU A 163 -24.46 -2.71 -14.94
C GLU A 163 -25.89 -3.18 -14.62
N ASN A 164 -26.46 -4.04 -15.44
CA ASN A 164 -27.82 -4.50 -15.28
C ASN A 164 -28.04 -5.27 -13.96
N ARG A 165 -27.12 -6.15 -13.60
CA ARG A 165 -27.21 -6.96 -12.38
C ARG A 165 -26.95 -6.14 -11.12
N LEU A 166 -25.88 -5.34 -11.09
CA LEU A 166 -25.50 -4.59 -9.90
C LEU A 166 -26.24 -3.26 -9.76
N ARG A 167 -26.54 -2.54 -10.83
CA ARG A 167 -27.33 -1.31 -10.74
C ARG A 167 -28.70 -1.59 -10.12
N SER A 168 -29.42 -2.57 -10.65
CA SER A 168 -30.73 -2.94 -10.12
C SER A 168 -30.67 -3.44 -8.68
N ALA A 169 -29.69 -4.27 -8.38
CA ALA A 169 -29.49 -4.80 -7.04
C ALA A 169 -29.07 -3.73 -6.03
N ILE A 170 -28.16 -2.84 -6.40
CA ILE A 170 -27.72 -1.73 -5.54
C ILE A 170 -28.88 -0.74 -5.34
N ALA A 171 -29.56 -0.33 -6.40
CA ALA A 171 -30.66 0.62 -6.32
C ALA A 171 -31.85 0.09 -5.49
N ASN A 172 -32.14 -1.20 -5.60
CA ASN A 172 -33.28 -1.84 -4.93
C ASN A 172 -32.88 -2.47 -3.59
N SER A 173 -31.58 -2.67 -3.32
CA SER A 173 -31.14 -3.22 -2.05
C SER A 173 -31.26 -2.18 -0.95
N GLY A 174 -31.77 -2.57 0.20
CA GLY A 174 -31.74 -1.75 1.40
C GLY A 174 -30.32 -1.38 1.87
N TYR A 175 -29.26 -1.82 1.18
CA TYR A 175 -27.86 -1.48 1.48
C TYR A 175 -27.60 0.03 1.50
N TRP A 176 -28.25 0.76 0.60
CA TRP A 176 -28.12 2.21 0.50
C TRP A 176 -29.19 2.99 1.27
N THR A 177 -30.36 2.39 1.47
CA THR A 177 -31.56 3.07 1.95
C THR A 177 -32.12 2.53 3.26
N SER A 178 -31.72 1.32 3.72
CA SER A 178 -32.22 0.73 4.96
C SER A 178 -31.56 1.30 6.22
N PRO A 179 -32.25 1.29 7.38
CA PRO A 179 -31.63 1.55 8.68
C PRO A 179 -30.42 0.63 8.87
N GLY A 180 -29.22 1.21 8.98
CA GLY A 180 -27.95 0.47 8.96
C GLY A 180 -27.32 0.32 7.58
N GLY A 181 -28.01 0.67 6.51
CA GLY A 181 -27.40 0.84 5.18
C GLY A 181 -26.44 2.01 5.13
N VAL A 182 -25.53 2.00 4.16
CA VAL A 182 -24.41 2.93 4.02
C VAL A 182 -24.83 4.40 4.03
N PHE A 183 -26.02 4.73 3.52
CA PHE A 183 -26.51 6.11 3.40
C PHE A 183 -27.50 6.55 4.49
N THR A 184 -27.80 5.72 5.47
CA THR A 184 -28.74 6.10 6.52
C THR A 184 -28.14 7.06 7.55
N SER A 185 -26.82 7.15 7.63
CA SER A 185 -26.21 8.22 8.42
C SER A 185 -25.87 9.39 7.51
N ARG A 186 -26.41 10.58 7.82
CA ARG A 186 -26.01 11.83 7.18
C ARG A 186 -24.49 12.04 7.22
N SER A 187 -23.80 11.45 8.18
CA SER A 187 -22.36 11.51 8.31
C SER A 187 -21.62 10.71 7.22
N GLN A 188 -22.10 9.52 6.83
CA GLN A 188 -21.48 8.73 5.75
C GLN A 188 -21.71 9.39 4.39
N TYR A 189 -22.91 9.84 4.13
CA TYR A 189 -23.20 10.64 2.91
C TYR A 189 -22.36 11.91 2.85
N GLY A 190 -22.26 12.65 3.95
CA GLY A 190 -21.39 13.82 4.07
C GLY A 190 -19.91 13.49 3.82
N GLN A 191 -19.44 12.34 4.27
CA GLN A 191 -18.07 11.87 4.00
C GLN A 191 -17.84 11.57 2.51
N LEU A 192 -18.78 10.92 1.84
CA LEU A 192 -18.71 10.68 0.40
C LEU A 192 -18.70 11.98 -0.41
N LEU A 193 -19.58 12.91 -0.08
CA LEU A 193 -19.60 14.25 -0.71
C LEU A 193 -18.29 14.99 -0.50
N ALA A 194 -17.71 14.94 0.72
CA ALA A 194 -16.43 15.55 1.03
C ALA A 194 -15.27 14.94 0.22
N ARG A 195 -15.41 13.68 -0.19
CA ARG A 195 -14.48 12.98 -1.08
C ARG A 195 -14.76 13.22 -2.57
N GLY A 196 -15.74 14.05 -2.91
CA GLY A 196 -16.14 14.36 -4.27
C GLY A 196 -16.99 13.29 -4.95
N ILE A 197 -17.47 12.29 -4.22
CA ILE A 197 -18.30 11.21 -4.74
C ILE A 197 -19.77 11.62 -4.66
N ARG A 198 -20.41 11.76 -5.81
CA ARG A 198 -21.85 11.96 -5.96
C ARG A 198 -22.48 10.62 -6.33
N PHE A 199 -23.43 10.19 -5.53
CA PHE A 199 -23.90 8.82 -5.54
C PHE A 199 -24.48 8.31 -6.87
N ASP A 200 -25.33 9.11 -7.53
CA ASP A 200 -26.13 8.58 -8.65
C ASP A 200 -25.38 8.60 -10.00
N GLU A 201 -24.54 9.62 -10.23
CA GLU A 201 -23.86 9.80 -11.49
C GLU A 201 -22.42 9.31 -11.44
N ASP A 202 -21.73 9.59 -10.34
CA ASP A 202 -20.30 9.34 -10.22
C ASP A 202 -19.97 7.88 -9.93
N LEU A 203 -20.78 7.20 -9.09
CA LEU A 203 -20.57 5.81 -8.75
C LEU A 203 -20.64 4.90 -9.98
N LEU A 204 -21.64 5.12 -10.82
CA LEU A 204 -21.82 4.32 -12.02
C LEU A 204 -20.81 4.66 -13.09
N PHE A 205 -20.47 5.92 -13.24
CA PHE A 205 -19.45 6.35 -14.18
C PHE A 205 -18.07 5.79 -13.82
N ASP A 206 -17.67 5.89 -12.55
CA ASP A 206 -16.36 5.41 -12.09
C ASP A 206 -16.27 3.89 -12.00
N ILE A 207 -17.39 3.20 -11.79
CA ILE A 207 -17.42 1.74 -11.73
C ILE A 207 -17.41 1.11 -13.12
N LEU A 208 -18.09 1.73 -14.09
CA LEU A 208 -18.36 1.11 -15.39
C LEU A 208 -17.55 1.71 -16.53
N ARG A 209 -17.01 2.90 -16.37
CA ARG A 209 -16.27 3.61 -17.41
C ARG A 209 -15.03 4.22 -16.83
N ASP A 210 -13.90 4.01 -17.51
CA ASP A 210 -12.76 4.84 -17.23
C ASP A 210 -13.05 6.29 -17.70
N PRO A 211 -12.29 7.30 -17.22
CA PRO A 211 -12.44 8.70 -17.65
C PRO A 211 -12.32 8.91 -19.16
N SER A 212 -11.72 7.96 -19.89
CA SER A 212 -11.65 7.96 -21.34
C SER A 212 -12.94 7.49 -22.03
N GLY A 213 -13.96 7.09 -21.27
CA GLY A 213 -15.24 6.59 -21.76
C GLY A 213 -15.22 5.15 -22.26
N ARG A 214 -14.14 4.41 -22.04
CA ARG A 214 -14.02 2.99 -22.38
C ARG A 214 -14.82 2.15 -21.40
N LEU A 215 -15.55 1.17 -21.92
CA LEU A 215 -16.21 0.17 -21.08
C LEU A 215 -15.17 -0.80 -20.54
N PHE A 216 -15.22 -1.04 -19.24
CA PHE A 216 -14.24 -1.82 -18.50
C PHE A 216 -14.11 -3.27 -19.02
N TYR A 217 -15.22 -3.84 -19.51
CA TYR A 217 -15.29 -5.21 -20.01
C TYR A 217 -15.21 -5.35 -21.54
N ASP A 218 -15.07 -4.26 -22.29
CA ASP A 218 -14.91 -4.34 -23.75
C ASP A 218 -13.54 -4.87 -24.18
N GLN A 219 -12.70 -5.22 -23.23
CA GLN A 219 -11.33 -5.66 -23.46
C GLN A 219 -11.22 -7.18 -23.24
N PRO A 220 -10.50 -7.91 -24.09
CA PRO A 220 -10.30 -9.34 -23.93
C PRO A 220 -9.33 -9.61 -22.78
N GLY A 221 -9.86 -10.00 -21.62
CA GLY A 221 -9.09 -10.47 -20.50
C GLY A 221 -9.15 -9.56 -19.28
N ALA A 222 -9.72 -10.10 -18.20
CA ALA A 222 -9.88 -9.41 -16.93
C ALA A 222 -8.55 -9.24 -16.17
N ARG A 223 -7.54 -10.06 -16.47
CA ARG A 223 -6.14 -9.91 -16.03
C ARG A 223 -5.25 -9.77 -17.25
N GLY A 224 -4.38 -8.76 -17.24
CA GLY A 224 -3.50 -8.48 -18.36
C GLY A 224 -2.33 -9.45 -18.49
N LEU A 225 -1.66 -9.78 -17.38
CA LEU A 225 -0.62 -10.80 -17.39
C LEU A 225 -1.22 -12.20 -17.50
N ARG A 226 -0.81 -12.95 -18.53
CA ARG A 226 -1.30 -14.28 -18.83
C ARG A 226 -0.38 -15.36 -18.29
N ARG A 227 -0.90 -16.58 -18.18
CA ARG A 227 -0.14 -17.75 -17.68
C ARG A 227 1.12 -18.02 -18.51
N GLU A 228 1.09 -17.79 -19.82
CA GLU A 228 2.21 -17.96 -20.72
C GLU A 228 3.27 -16.86 -20.62
N ARG A 229 2.89 -15.71 -20.06
CA ARG A 229 3.75 -14.54 -19.83
C ARG A 229 3.42 -13.88 -18.49
N PRO A 230 3.71 -14.55 -17.37
CA PRO A 230 3.34 -14.05 -16.04
C PRO A 230 4.36 -13.07 -15.45
N GLN A 231 5.52 -12.86 -16.10
CA GLN A 231 6.63 -12.07 -15.60
C GLN A 231 6.37 -10.57 -15.70
N PHE A 232 6.92 -9.85 -14.75
CA PHE A 232 6.99 -8.40 -14.81
C PHE A 232 7.97 -7.93 -15.88
N ASN A 233 7.73 -6.74 -16.43
CA ASN A 233 8.71 -6.04 -17.24
C ASN A 233 9.89 -5.52 -16.38
N ALA A 234 10.92 -4.97 -17.02
CA ALA A 234 12.11 -4.46 -16.33
C ALA A 234 11.78 -3.33 -15.33
N ALA A 235 10.88 -2.41 -15.69
CA ALA A 235 10.49 -1.28 -14.83
C ALA A 235 9.76 -1.74 -13.57
N THR A 236 8.84 -2.69 -13.69
CA THR A 236 8.12 -3.25 -12.55
C THR A 236 9.05 -4.12 -11.69
N SER A 237 9.94 -4.90 -12.33
CA SER A 237 10.97 -5.70 -11.62
C SER A 237 11.92 -4.80 -10.81
N ASP A 238 12.35 -3.66 -11.34
CA ASP A 238 13.11 -2.65 -10.61
C ASP A 238 12.30 -2.08 -9.42
N SER A 239 11.01 -1.82 -9.64
CA SER A 239 10.14 -1.25 -8.61
C SER A 239 9.90 -2.19 -7.44
N VAL A 240 9.96 -3.51 -7.65
CA VAL A 240 9.81 -4.54 -6.60
C VAL A 240 11.14 -5.17 -6.17
N SER A 241 12.27 -4.64 -6.63
CA SER A 241 13.60 -5.17 -6.33
C SER A 241 13.92 -5.16 -4.83
N SER A 242 14.81 -6.05 -4.40
CA SER A 242 15.28 -6.06 -3.00
C SER A 242 15.84 -4.72 -2.55
N ALA A 243 16.45 -3.97 -3.46
CA ALA A 243 16.99 -2.65 -3.15
C ALA A 243 15.89 -1.59 -2.98
N THR A 244 14.88 -1.58 -3.84
CA THR A 244 13.71 -0.69 -3.66
C THR A 244 13.00 -1.01 -2.34
N ILE A 245 12.78 -2.28 -2.04
CA ILE A 245 12.15 -2.69 -0.78
C ILE A 245 13.03 -2.32 0.41
N ARG A 246 14.34 -2.52 0.32
CA ARG A 246 15.26 -2.09 1.36
C ARG A 246 15.19 -0.59 1.61
N ALA A 247 15.18 0.22 0.54
CA ALA A 247 15.05 1.68 0.65
C ALA A 247 13.73 2.10 1.31
N ALA A 248 12.61 1.44 0.97
CA ALA A 248 11.34 1.67 1.64
C ALA A 248 11.42 1.32 3.13
N LEU A 249 11.97 0.16 3.47
CA LEU A 249 12.13 -0.28 4.86
C LEU A 249 13.15 0.57 5.65
N ASP A 250 14.04 1.28 4.98
CA ASP A 250 15.00 2.21 5.59
C ASP A 250 14.41 3.61 5.78
N ALA A 251 13.21 3.89 5.29
CA ALA A 251 12.52 5.15 5.51
C ALA A 251 12.38 5.46 7.02
N PRO A 252 12.72 6.68 7.46
CA PRO A 252 12.82 7.03 8.87
C PRO A 252 11.46 7.27 9.52
N ASP A 253 10.46 7.58 8.72
CA ASP A 253 9.12 7.96 9.18
C ASP A 253 8.02 7.36 8.31
N PHE A 254 6.81 7.39 8.83
CA PHE A 254 5.63 6.85 8.18
C PHE A 254 5.30 7.52 6.84
N PRO A 255 5.35 8.86 6.68
CA PRO A 255 5.09 9.51 5.40
C PRO A 255 6.04 9.08 4.28
N THR A 256 7.31 8.97 4.54
CA THR A 256 8.33 8.55 3.54
C THR A 256 8.17 7.08 3.18
N PHE A 257 7.83 6.23 4.15
CA PHE A 257 7.58 4.80 3.94
C PHE A 257 6.29 4.54 3.14
N GLY A 258 5.16 4.99 3.68
CA GLY A 258 3.82 4.76 3.16
C GLY A 258 3.37 5.88 2.24
N SER A 259 2.82 6.96 2.80
CA SER A 259 2.42 8.14 2.03
C SER A 259 2.27 9.37 2.91
N PRO A 260 2.39 10.57 2.34
CA PRO A 260 2.44 11.81 3.10
C PRO A 260 1.08 12.19 3.70
N LYS A 261 1.14 13.14 4.65
CA LYS A 261 -0.02 13.74 5.28
C LYS A 261 -0.92 14.42 4.26
N SER A 262 -2.22 14.18 4.37
CA SER A 262 -3.26 14.88 3.63
C SER A 262 -4.25 15.57 4.56
N SER A 263 -4.97 16.53 4.02
CA SER A 263 -6.01 17.29 4.73
C SER A 263 -7.28 16.47 4.96
N ASN A 264 -7.60 15.55 4.06
CA ASN A 264 -8.75 14.68 4.14
C ASN A 264 -8.50 13.37 3.38
N HIS A 265 -9.35 12.39 3.60
CA HIS A 265 -9.25 11.02 3.07
C HIS A 265 -9.23 10.95 1.53
N GLY A 266 -10.06 11.73 0.87
CA GLY A 266 -10.20 11.71 -0.59
C GLY A 266 -9.19 12.60 -1.33
N THR A 267 -8.27 13.28 -0.64
CA THR A 267 -7.29 14.17 -1.26
C THR A 267 -5.91 13.54 -1.24
N PRO A 268 -5.35 13.17 -2.40
CA PRO A 268 -3.96 12.73 -2.48
C PRO A 268 -3.02 13.91 -2.20
N ALA A 269 -1.89 13.64 -1.56
CA ALA A 269 -0.81 14.59 -1.32
C ALA A 269 0.50 14.13 -1.95
N GLY A 270 0.59 12.83 -2.26
CA GLY A 270 1.76 12.21 -2.85
C GLY A 270 1.92 10.76 -2.39
N PHE A 271 2.98 10.13 -2.81
CA PHE A 271 3.23 8.72 -2.61
C PHE A 271 4.58 8.51 -1.91
N GLY A 272 4.57 7.82 -0.78
CA GLY A 272 5.79 7.31 -0.15
C GLY A 272 6.40 6.18 -0.99
N ILE A 273 7.59 5.73 -0.62
CA ILE A 273 8.37 4.79 -1.45
C ILE A 273 7.57 3.51 -1.75
N LEU A 274 6.88 2.96 -0.74
CA LEU A 274 6.16 1.70 -0.87
C LEU A 274 4.95 1.81 -1.81
N GLU A 275 4.23 2.93 -1.78
CA GLU A 275 3.09 3.16 -2.67
C GLU A 275 3.54 3.63 -4.07
N ALA A 276 4.53 4.55 -4.15
CA ALA A 276 5.01 5.13 -5.40
C ALA A 276 5.61 4.11 -6.38
N LYS A 277 6.38 3.15 -5.87
CA LYS A 277 7.08 2.17 -6.72
C LYS A 277 6.43 0.80 -6.70
N PRO A 278 6.54 -0.03 -5.65
CA PRO A 278 6.02 -1.39 -5.72
C PRO A 278 4.53 -1.45 -6.01
N HIS A 279 3.72 -0.73 -5.23
CA HIS A 279 2.28 -0.81 -5.32
C HIS A 279 1.77 -0.39 -6.70
N ASN A 280 2.04 0.85 -7.11
CA ASN A 280 1.51 1.39 -8.37
C ASN A 280 2.01 0.60 -9.58
N SER A 281 3.29 0.19 -9.57
CA SER A 281 3.89 -0.57 -10.68
C SER A 281 3.30 -1.97 -10.82
N VAL A 282 3.06 -2.67 -9.68
CA VAL A 282 2.45 -4.01 -9.70
C VAL A 282 1.02 -3.93 -10.23
N HIS A 283 0.22 -2.98 -9.76
CA HIS A 283 -1.13 -2.77 -10.25
C HIS A 283 -1.18 -2.63 -11.77
N ARG A 284 -0.39 -1.71 -12.32
CA ARG A 284 -0.37 -1.45 -13.76
C ARG A 284 0.15 -2.63 -14.58
N CYS A 285 1.21 -3.29 -14.11
CA CYS A 285 1.79 -4.42 -14.84
C CYS A 285 0.85 -5.63 -14.85
N VAL A 286 0.25 -5.98 -13.71
CA VAL A 286 -0.71 -7.10 -13.65
C VAL A 286 -1.93 -6.82 -14.52
N GLY A 287 -2.38 -5.59 -14.55
CA GLY A 287 -3.43 -5.13 -15.46
C GLY A 287 -3.00 -4.99 -16.92
N SER A 288 -1.74 -5.26 -17.26
CA SER A 288 -1.17 -5.24 -18.63
C SER A 288 -0.84 -3.87 -19.23
N ARG A 289 -1.19 -2.77 -18.56
CA ARG A 289 -1.06 -1.45 -19.19
C ARG A 289 0.39 -1.13 -19.62
N ASP A 290 1.37 -1.58 -18.83
CA ASP A 290 2.79 -1.29 -19.07
C ASP A 290 3.61 -2.54 -19.41
N CYS A 291 3.07 -3.74 -19.17
CA CYS A 291 3.85 -4.97 -19.27
C CYS A 291 3.76 -5.71 -20.59
N ASN A 292 2.71 -5.52 -21.36
CA ASN A 292 2.49 -6.31 -22.58
C ASN A 292 2.21 -5.49 -23.85
N PHE A 293 2.17 -4.17 -23.78
CA PHE A 293 1.86 -3.28 -24.92
C PHE A 293 0.54 -3.63 -25.64
N VAL A 294 -0.35 -4.36 -24.98
CA VAL A 294 -1.66 -4.74 -25.52
C VAL A 294 -2.65 -3.68 -25.10
N GLU A 295 -3.57 -3.34 -25.99
CA GLU A 295 -4.63 -2.35 -25.75
C GLU A 295 -5.60 -2.75 -24.62
N SER A 296 -5.54 -4.00 -24.15
CA SER A 296 -6.41 -4.53 -23.11
C SER A 296 -5.94 -4.15 -21.70
N GLN A 297 -6.83 -3.57 -20.93
CA GLN A 297 -6.61 -3.24 -19.51
C GLN A 297 -7.41 -4.21 -18.63
N GLY A 298 -6.71 -4.95 -17.76
CA GLY A 298 -7.35 -5.76 -16.73
C GLY A 298 -7.73 -4.94 -15.52
N PHE A 299 -8.54 -5.50 -14.61
CA PHE A 299 -9.04 -4.83 -13.41
C PHE A 299 -7.96 -4.20 -12.53
N MET A 300 -6.78 -4.82 -12.47
CA MET A 300 -5.69 -4.33 -11.61
C MET A 300 -5.17 -2.93 -11.98
N THR A 301 -5.51 -2.37 -13.15
CA THR A 301 -5.14 -0.99 -13.52
C THR A 301 -6.05 0.08 -12.96
N ASP A 302 -7.17 -0.30 -12.35
CA ASP A 302 -8.26 0.60 -12.01
C ASP A 302 -8.77 0.41 -10.57
N MET A 303 -9.67 1.25 -10.13
CA MET A 303 -10.28 1.21 -8.80
C MET A 303 -11.16 -0.04 -8.55
N LEU A 304 -11.58 -0.73 -9.60
CA LEU A 304 -12.19 -2.06 -9.51
C LEU A 304 -11.16 -3.20 -9.38
N SER A 305 -9.91 -2.87 -9.10
CA SER A 305 -8.82 -3.85 -8.96
C SER A 305 -9.13 -5.04 -8.04
N PRO A 306 -9.96 -4.94 -6.97
CA PRO A 306 -10.34 -6.11 -6.16
C PRO A 306 -11.22 -7.14 -6.89
N VAL A 307 -11.71 -6.85 -8.10
CA VAL A 307 -12.36 -7.87 -8.94
C VAL A 307 -11.37 -8.97 -9.34
N ASP A 308 -10.09 -8.62 -9.52
CA ASP A 308 -9.03 -9.62 -9.68
C ASP A 308 -8.58 -10.14 -8.30
N PRO A 309 -8.73 -11.45 -8.01
CA PRO A 309 -8.37 -12.02 -6.72
C PRO A 309 -6.91 -11.79 -6.29
N ILE A 310 -6.00 -11.54 -7.21
CA ILE A 310 -4.60 -11.26 -6.90
C ILE A 310 -4.41 -9.95 -6.11
N PHE A 311 -5.35 -9.03 -6.20
CA PHE A 311 -5.38 -7.79 -5.43
C PHE A 311 -5.12 -8.05 -3.94
N PHE A 312 -5.85 -9.00 -3.37
CA PHE A 312 -5.77 -9.27 -1.93
C PHE A 312 -4.41 -9.86 -1.53
N LEU A 313 -3.79 -10.66 -2.40
CA LEU A 313 -2.44 -11.21 -2.16
C LEU A 313 -1.37 -10.11 -2.27
N HIS A 314 -1.54 -9.19 -3.22
CA HIS A 314 -0.67 -8.02 -3.40
C HIS A 314 -0.69 -7.13 -2.15
N HIS A 315 -1.89 -6.74 -1.71
CA HIS A 315 -2.05 -5.90 -0.52
C HIS A 315 -1.68 -6.62 0.79
N ALA A 316 -1.83 -7.95 0.87
CA ALA A 316 -1.30 -8.71 2.00
C ALA A 316 0.23 -8.61 2.09
N ASN A 317 0.96 -8.54 0.96
CA ASN A 317 2.40 -8.29 0.99
C ASN A 317 2.75 -6.83 1.35
N MET A 318 1.94 -5.86 0.93
CA MET A 318 2.08 -4.47 1.37
C MET A 318 1.94 -4.35 2.89
N ASP A 319 0.91 -4.98 3.46
CA ASP A 319 0.67 -5.01 4.90
C ASP A 319 1.79 -5.77 5.66
N ARG A 320 2.33 -6.86 5.09
CA ARG A 320 3.50 -7.55 5.63
C ARG A 320 4.74 -6.65 5.67
N LEU A 321 5.01 -5.92 4.62
CA LEU A 321 6.14 -4.98 4.58
C LEU A 321 5.96 -3.83 5.58
N TRP A 322 4.73 -3.41 5.82
CA TRP A 322 4.45 -2.46 6.90
C TRP A 322 4.78 -3.05 8.28
N ASP A 323 4.42 -4.31 8.55
CA ASP A 323 4.85 -4.98 9.79
C ASP A 323 6.38 -5.07 9.92
N VAL A 324 7.09 -5.41 8.83
CA VAL A 324 8.56 -5.44 8.83
C VAL A 324 9.13 -4.06 9.19
N TRP A 325 8.61 -2.99 8.56
CA TRP A 325 9.01 -1.62 8.84
C TRP A 325 8.71 -1.24 10.29
N GLU A 326 7.50 -1.53 10.79
CA GLU A 326 7.14 -1.27 12.20
C GLU A 326 8.07 -1.98 13.19
N ARG A 327 8.40 -3.25 12.94
CA ARG A 327 9.34 -4.01 13.78
C ARG A 327 10.74 -3.40 13.75
N LYS A 328 11.19 -2.95 12.58
CA LYS A 328 12.45 -2.22 12.44
C LYS A 328 12.43 -0.91 13.22
N GLN A 329 11.41 -0.07 13.04
CA GLN A 329 11.29 1.19 13.76
C GLN A 329 11.33 0.98 15.29
N LYS A 330 10.57 0.01 15.80
CA LYS A 330 10.59 -0.37 17.22
C LYS A 330 11.99 -0.77 17.69
N ARG A 331 12.75 -1.51 16.87
CA ARG A 331 14.15 -1.88 17.17
C ARG A 331 15.10 -0.68 17.18
N LEU A 332 14.81 0.32 16.40
CA LEU A 332 15.59 1.56 16.32
C LEU A 332 15.16 2.61 17.35
N GLY A 333 14.07 2.37 18.09
CA GLY A 333 13.47 3.37 18.99
C GLY A 333 12.86 4.56 18.23
N LEU A 334 12.42 4.33 16.98
CA LEU A 334 11.83 5.34 16.11
C LEU A 334 10.29 5.22 16.11
N PRO A 335 9.58 6.30 15.77
CA PRO A 335 8.13 6.29 15.63
C PRO A 335 7.65 5.28 14.59
N THR A 336 6.53 4.60 14.87
CA THR A 336 5.86 3.66 13.96
C THR A 336 4.59 4.22 13.32
N LEU A 337 4.17 5.41 13.76
CA LEU A 337 2.93 6.06 13.35
C LEU A 337 3.24 7.52 12.94
N PRO A 338 2.34 8.17 12.21
CA PRO A 338 2.49 9.59 11.91
C PRO A 338 2.74 10.41 13.18
N ASN A 339 3.69 11.33 13.15
CA ASN A 339 4.13 12.19 14.28
C ASN A 339 4.70 11.46 15.51
N GLY A 340 4.89 10.14 15.46
CA GLY A 340 5.46 9.36 16.55
C GLY A 340 4.64 9.36 17.84
N VAL A 341 3.38 9.74 17.80
CA VAL A 341 2.47 9.73 18.94
C VAL A 341 1.90 8.32 19.12
N GLU A 342 1.99 7.78 20.30
CA GLU A 342 1.37 6.49 20.63
C GLU A 342 -0.14 6.58 20.59
N LEU A 343 -0.77 5.50 20.11
CA LEU A 343 -2.22 5.41 20.06
C LEU A 343 -2.79 5.31 21.48
N ARG A 344 -3.47 6.34 21.92
CA ARG A 344 -4.20 6.35 23.18
C ARG A 344 -5.65 5.97 22.94
N THR A 345 -5.91 4.66 22.86
CA THR A 345 -7.26 4.10 22.73
C THR A 345 -7.97 3.94 24.08
N ASP A 346 -7.25 4.08 25.16
CA ASP A 346 -7.70 3.90 26.54
C ASP A 346 -8.52 5.09 27.09
N LEU A 347 -8.41 6.27 26.45
CA LEU A 347 -9.15 7.44 26.88
C LEU A 347 -10.40 7.68 26.05
N PRO A 348 -11.58 7.81 26.67
CA PRO A 348 -12.78 8.32 26.03
C PRO A 348 -12.56 9.68 25.39
N GLU A 349 -13.35 10.00 24.37
CA GLU A 349 -13.23 11.22 23.57
C GLU A 349 -13.35 12.50 24.40
N ASP A 350 -14.25 12.49 25.36
CA ASP A 350 -14.53 13.60 26.28
C ASP A 350 -13.40 13.86 27.27
N GLN A 351 -12.50 12.88 27.46
CA GLN A 351 -11.34 12.99 28.35
C GLN A 351 -10.06 13.43 27.65
N LYS A 352 -10.08 13.62 26.32
CA LYS A 352 -8.92 14.12 25.59
C LYS A 352 -8.84 15.63 25.64
N SER A 353 -7.63 16.13 25.85
CA SER A 353 -7.37 17.57 25.85
C SER A 353 -7.57 18.19 24.47
N PRO A 354 -7.82 19.51 24.36
CA PRO A 354 -7.86 20.21 23.09
C PRO A 354 -6.56 20.07 22.28
N GLU A 355 -5.41 20.04 22.94
CA GLU A 355 -4.08 19.87 22.35
C GLU A 355 -3.93 18.49 21.73
N GLU A 356 -4.37 17.42 22.42
CA GLU A 356 -4.38 16.06 21.88
C GLU A 356 -5.28 15.95 20.64
N LYS A 357 -6.47 16.59 20.66
CA LYS A 357 -7.41 16.62 19.52
C LYS A 357 -6.88 17.43 18.33
N ALA A 358 -5.99 18.39 18.58
CA ALA A 358 -5.39 19.22 17.52
C ALA A 358 -4.19 18.55 16.82
N THR A 359 -3.66 17.44 17.34
CA THR A 359 -2.50 16.76 16.74
C THR A 359 -2.85 16.12 15.41
N ASP A 360 -1.88 16.04 14.53
CA ASP A 360 -2.03 15.33 13.24
C ASP A 360 -2.28 13.83 13.46
N TYR A 361 -1.65 13.26 14.47
CA TYR A 361 -1.90 11.88 14.86
C TYR A 361 -3.37 11.65 15.24
N TYR A 362 -3.94 12.52 16.06
CA TYR A 362 -5.34 12.42 16.43
C TYR A 362 -6.27 12.47 15.21
N ARG A 363 -6.01 13.37 14.27
CA ARG A 363 -6.77 13.46 13.00
C ARG A 363 -6.66 12.17 12.20
N TRP A 364 -5.43 11.65 12.07
CA TRP A 364 -5.18 10.38 11.38
C TRP A 364 -5.92 9.22 12.04
N ALA A 365 -5.84 9.11 13.37
CA ALA A 365 -6.45 8.01 14.11
C ALA A 365 -7.99 8.04 14.10
N ARG A 366 -8.59 9.21 13.92
CA ARG A 366 -10.05 9.38 13.93
C ARG A 366 -10.70 9.36 12.56
N GLU A 367 -9.92 9.34 11.50
CA GLU A 367 -10.48 9.28 10.15
C GLU A 367 -11.38 8.06 9.99
N PRO A 368 -12.66 8.24 9.62
CA PRO A 368 -13.58 7.13 9.45
C PRO A 368 -13.23 6.32 8.21
N MET A 369 -13.21 4.99 8.36
CA MET A 369 -13.15 4.03 7.27
C MET A 369 -14.58 3.54 7.02
N LEU A 370 -15.06 3.68 5.79
CA LEU A 370 -16.47 3.42 5.49
C LEU A 370 -16.65 2.05 4.83
N PHE A 371 -17.89 1.55 4.86
CA PHE A 371 -18.36 0.41 4.07
C PHE A 371 -17.81 -0.98 4.41
N PHE A 372 -16.93 -1.13 5.38
CA PHE A 372 -16.52 -2.45 5.80
C PHE A 372 -17.69 -3.24 6.37
N VAL A 373 -17.75 -4.53 6.04
CA VAL A 373 -18.73 -5.48 6.55
C VAL A 373 -18.02 -6.64 7.24
N ASP A 374 -18.66 -7.19 8.26
CA ASP A 374 -18.17 -8.36 8.97
C ASP A 374 -18.47 -9.67 8.23
N LYS A 375 -18.11 -10.79 8.82
CA LYS A 375 -18.32 -12.13 8.23
C LYS A 375 -19.80 -12.52 8.05
N GLU A 376 -20.70 -11.92 8.80
CA GLU A 376 -22.14 -12.05 8.66
C GLU A 376 -22.74 -11.10 7.62
N GLY A 377 -21.97 -10.15 7.09
CA GLY A 377 -22.41 -9.11 6.16
C GLY A 377 -23.01 -7.88 6.85
N ALA A 378 -22.87 -7.77 8.17
CA ALA A 378 -23.33 -6.59 8.88
C ALA A 378 -22.28 -5.45 8.77
N PRO A 379 -22.74 -4.17 8.66
CA PRO A 379 -21.84 -3.04 8.60
C PRO A 379 -20.96 -2.89 9.86
N VAL A 380 -19.67 -2.69 9.68
CA VAL A 380 -18.75 -2.37 10.78
C VAL A 380 -18.93 -0.92 11.18
N THR A 381 -19.42 -0.68 12.40
CA THR A 381 -19.79 0.67 12.87
C THR A 381 -18.68 1.39 13.62
N ARG A 382 -17.68 0.66 14.13
CA ARG A 382 -16.48 1.23 14.81
C ARG A 382 -15.28 0.95 13.96
N THR A 383 -14.98 1.84 13.03
CA THR A 383 -13.93 1.66 12.06
C THR A 383 -13.30 3.01 11.72
N ARG A 384 -12.06 3.19 12.16
CA ARG A 384 -11.28 4.42 12.01
C ARG A 384 -9.83 4.09 11.70
N GLY A 385 -9.07 5.02 11.17
CA GLY A 385 -7.66 4.84 10.88
C GLY A 385 -6.85 4.24 12.04
N GLY A 386 -7.08 4.73 13.26
CA GLY A 386 -6.41 4.23 14.47
C GLY A 386 -6.76 2.80 14.86
N ASP A 387 -7.95 2.31 14.52
CA ASP A 387 -8.35 0.92 14.83
C ASP A 387 -7.49 -0.08 14.06
N TYR A 388 -6.90 0.33 12.95
CA TYR A 388 -6.05 -0.49 12.07
C TYR A 388 -4.57 -0.12 12.12
N ALA A 389 -4.16 0.63 13.14
CA ALA A 389 -2.75 0.96 13.38
C ALA A 389 -1.89 -0.27 13.70
N SER A 390 -2.51 -1.40 14.06
CA SER A 390 -1.81 -2.64 14.42
C SER A 390 -2.54 -3.87 13.91
N MET A 391 -1.80 -4.90 13.50
CA MET A 391 -2.33 -6.23 13.16
C MET A 391 -3.06 -6.91 14.34
N ALA A 392 -2.85 -6.46 15.57
CA ALA A 392 -3.53 -6.96 16.76
C ALA A 392 -5.06 -6.84 16.67
N ALA A 393 -5.58 -5.90 15.86
CA ALA A 393 -7.01 -5.75 15.59
C ALA A 393 -7.65 -7.05 15.07
N PHE A 394 -6.91 -7.86 14.32
CA PHE A 394 -7.38 -9.10 13.69
C PHE A 394 -6.63 -10.35 14.17
N GLY A 395 -5.60 -10.22 15.00
CA GLY A 395 -4.88 -11.34 15.61
C GLY A 395 -4.13 -12.22 14.61
N TYR A 396 -3.49 -11.63 13.60
CA TYR A 396 -2.65 -12.36 12.65
C TYR A 396 -1.18 -11.91 12.72
N ASP A 397 -0.31 -12.75 12.16
CA ASP A 397 1.10 -12.47 11.85
C ASP A 397 1.44 -12.96 10.44
N TYR A 398 2.70 -12.81 10.02
CA TYR A 398 3.18 -13.24 8.72
C TYR A 398 4.30 -14.29 8.84
N GLU A 399 4.29 -15.25 7.90
CA GLU A 399 5.48 -16.01 7.58
C GLU A 399 6.55 -15.05 7.04
N PRO A 400 7.83 -15.16 7.49
CA PRO A 400 8.90 -14.30 6.99
C PRO A 400 9.09 -14.39 5.47
N GLY A 401 9.33 -13.23 4.83
CA GLY A 401 9.58 -13.09 3.39
C GLY A 401 10.68 -12.08 3.10
N SER A 402 10.74 -11.58 1.86
CA SER A 402 11.74 -10.58 1.45
C SER A 402 11.64 -9.32 2.31
N GLY A 403 12.79 -8.74 2.68
CA GLY A 403 12.90 -7.54 3.51
C GLY A 403 13.05 -7.80 5.01
N GLU A 404 12.89 -9.05 5.48
CA GLU A 404 13.07 -9.39 6.91
C GLU A 404 14.47 -9.06 7.42
N GLU A 405 15.47 -9.15 6.56
CA GLU A 405 16.86 -8.80 6.86
C GLU A 405 17.07 -7.32 7.20
N ALA A 406 16.09 -6.46 6.90
CA ALA A 406 16.13 -5.05 7.29
C ALA A 406 15.93 -4.83 8.79
N VAL A 407 15.35 -5.81 9.52
CA VAL A 407 15.12 -5.71 10.96
C VAL A 407 16.42 -6.08 11.70
N PRO A 408 17.06 -5.14 12.43
CA PRO A 408 18.31 -5.44 13.09
C PRO A 408 18.11 -6.43 14.25
N PRO A 409 19.07 -7.35 14.48
CA PRO A 409 18.95 -8.38 15.51
C PRO A 409 19.02 -7.82 16.94
N LYS A 410 19.68 -6.67 17.12
CA LYS A 410 19.82 -5.97 18.40
C LYS A 410 19.51 -4.48 18.21
N TYR A 411 19.18 -3.79 19.32
CA TYR A 411 19.05 -2.34 19.30
C TYR A 411 20.38 -1.70 18.88
N PRO A 412 20.47 -1.08 17.69
CA PRO A 412 21.66 -0.33 17.32
C PRO A 412 21.74 0.94 18.19
N ARG A 413 22.94 1.56 18.25
CA ARG A 413 23.07 2.89 18.84
C ARG A 413 22.18 3.88 18.07
N ALA A 414 21.48 4.75 18.83
CA ALA A 414 20.58 5.75 18.24
C ALA A 414 21.28 6.53 17.13
N ARG A 415 20.57 6.74 16.00
CA ARG A 415 21.00 7.70 14.96
C ARG A 415 20.98 9.10 15.59
N THR A 416 22.10 9.78 15.58
CA THR A 416 22.28 11.10 16.22
C THR A 416 22.01 12.29 15.29
N ALA A 417 21.82 12.06 13.99
CA ALA A 417 21.56 13.12 13.03
C ALA A 417 20.17 12.98 12.42
N GLY A 418 19.40 14.05 12.42
CA GLY A 418 18.14 14.16 11.71
C GLY A 418 18.34 14.20 10.18
N PRO A 419 17.23 14.10 9.39
CA PRO A 419 17.31 14.19 7.94
C PRO A 419 17.91 15.53 7.49
N ARG A 420 18.73 15.48 6.43
CA ARG A 420 19.22 16.68 5.75
C ARG A 420 18.50 16.80 4.43
N VAL A 421 17.98 17.99 4.14
CA VAL A 421 17.26 18.30 2.90
C VAL A 421 18.17 19.16 2.01
N PHE A 422 18.32 18.74 0.76
CA PHE A 422 19.02 19.47 -0.29
C PHE A 422 17.97 19.95 -1.32
N PRO A 423 17.60 21.23 -1.30
CA PRO A 423 16.62 21.76 -2.23
C PRO A 423 17.19 21.86 -3.64
N GLY A 424 16.39 21.50 -4.63
CA GLY A 424 16.75 21.61 -6.03
C GLY A 424 16.28 22.91 -6.66
N LYS A 425 16.98 23.32 -7.73
CA LYS A 425 16.60 24.42 -8.61
C LYS A 425 15.92 23.84 -9.85
N VAL A 426 14.63 24.16 -10.06
CA VAL A 426 13.90 23.84 -11.30
C VAL A 426 14.46 24.68 -12.44
N LEU A 427 14.87 24.03 -13.53
CA LEU A 427 15.47 24.63 -14.73
C LEU A 427 14.44 24.71 -15.87
N SER A 428 13.60 23.69 -15.99
CA SER A 428 12.46 23.63 -16.93
C SER A 428 11.26 23.02 -16.21
N ARG A 429 10.10 23.67 -16.29
CA ARG A 429 8.89 23.27 -15.56
C ARG A 429 8.02 22.29 -16.33
N HIS A 430 7.77 22.56 -17.61
CA HIS A 430 6.77 21.83 -18.39
C HIS A 430 7.32 20.49 -18.86
N VAL A 431 6.52 19.44 -18.70
CA VAL A 431 6.82 18.09 -19.19
C VAL A 431 6.24 17.94 -20.59
N HIS A 432 7.10 17.92 -21.61
CA HIS A 432 6.73 17.69 -23.02
C HIS A 432 7.50 16.52 -23.60
N ALA A 433 7.01 15.94 -24.66
CA ALA A 433 7.64 14.82 -25.33
C ALA A 433 9.03 15.14 -25.88
N ASP A 434 9.20 16.34 -26.43
CA ASP A 434 10.43 16.84 -27.03
C ASP A 434 11.30 17.66 -26.07
N LYS A 435 10.75 18.07 -24.93
CA LYS A 435 11.46 18.91 -23.95
C LYS A 435 11.15 18.47 -22.52
N PRO A 436 12.09 17.76 -21.86
CA PRO A 436 11.87 17.27 -20.50
C PRO A 436 11.80 18.43 -19.50
N ALA A 437 10.94 18.28 -18.49
CA ALA A 437 11.08 19.07 -17.29
C ALA A 437 12.38 18.69 -16.58
N SER A 438 13.05 19.65 -15.95
CA SER A 438 14.35 19.38 -15.33
C SER A 438 14.64 20.22 -14.10
N ALA A 439 15.40 19.65 -13.19
CA ALA A 439 15.94 20.32 -12.02
C ALA A 439 17.37 19.89 -11.75
N SER A 440 18.12 20.74 -11.05
CA SER A 440 19.44 20.43 -10.52
C SER A 440 19.43 20.49 -8.99
N VAL A 441 20.07 19.53 -8.34
CA VAL A 441 20.17 19.47 -6.87
C VAL A 441 21.64 19.34 -6.50
N ALA A 442 22.15 20.30 -5.73
CA ALA A 442 23.52 20.24 -5.22
C ALA A 442 23.55 19.38 -3.95
N VAL A 443 24.19 18.22 -4.02
CA VAL A 443 24.38 17.31 -2.89
C VAL A 443 25.89 17.14 -2.67
N PRO A 444 26.40 17.35 -1.43
CA PRO A 444 27.84 17.20 -1.18
C PRO A 444 28.36 15.83 -1.63
N ALA A 445 29.51 15.80 -2.31
CA ALA A 445 30.10 14.57 -2.81
C ALA A 445 30.26 13.50 -1.72
N ALA A 446 30.68 13.89 -0.53
CA ALA A 446 30.79 12.99 0.61
C ALA A 446 29.45 12.34 1.01
N THR A 447 28.31 13.04 0.79
CA THR A 447 26.96 12.48 1.03
C THR A 447 26.60 11.46 -0.04
N LEU A 448 26.92 11.74 -1.30
CA LEU A 448 26.72 10.80 -2.40
C LEU A 448 27.60 9.54 -2.24
N ASP A 449 28.86 9.73 -1.83
CA ASP A 449 29.78 8.62 -1.56
C ASP A 449 29.31 7.76 -0.38
N ALA A 450 28.79 8.37 0.67
CA ALA A 450 28.21 7.66 1.79
C ALA A 450 26.97 6.83 1.38
N ALA A 451 26.13 7.34 0.50
CA ALA A 451 24.97 6.61 -0.02
C ALA A 451 25.38 5.34 -0.78
N VAL A 452 26.48 5.42 -1.55
CA VAL A 452 27.00 4.28 -2.32
C VAL A 452 27.76 3.29 -1.43
N SER A 453 28.56 3.76 -0.46
CA SER A 453 29.51 2.94 0.30
C SER A 453 29.02 2.47 1.66
N SER A 454 28.18 3.25 2.36
CA SER A 454 27.78 2.99 3.74
C SER A 454 26.29 2.70 3.91
N GLY A 455 25.52 2.66 2.81
CA GLY A 455 24.08 2.40 2.85
C GLY A 455 23.26 3.58 3.43
N THR A 456 23.80 4.80 3.42
CA THR A 456 23.02 6.01 3.71
C THR A 456 21.89 6.12 2.69
N THR A 457 20.66 6.14 3.16
CA THR A 457 19.50 6.24 2.27
C THR A 457 19.35 7.66 1.75
N LEU A 458 19.31 7.80 0.42
CA LEU A 458 19.00 9.03 -0.29
C LEU A 458 17.67 8.87 -1.02
N VAL A 459 16.79 9.85 -0.85
CA VAL A 459 15.47 9.87 -1.50
C VAL A 459 15.31 11.19 -2.25
N ALA A 460 14.92 11.10 -3.51
CA ALA A 460 14.48 12.26 -4.29
C ALA A 460 12.96 12.41 -4.12
N ASN A 461 12.52 13.50 -3.56
CA ASN A 461 11.12 13.91 -3.50
C ASN A 461 10.82 14.77 -4.73
N ILE A 462 10.10 14.20 -5.70
CA ILE A 462 9.74 14.87 -6.95
C ILE A 462 8.30 15.32 -6.87
N THR A 463 8.08 16.62 -6.94
CA THR A 463 6.76 17.23 -6.86
C THR A 463 6.30 17.65 -8.25
N LEU A 464 5.22 17.05 -8.71
CA LEU A 464 4.56 17.34 -9.98
C LEU A 464 3.19 17.97 -9.73
N ASN A 465 2.80 18.91 -10.58
CA ASN A 465 1.45 19.46 -10.63
C ASN A 465 0.75 18.94 -11.88
N PHE A 466 -0.39 18.30 -11.69
CA PHE A 466 -1.23 17.74 -12.74
C PHE A 466 -2.45 18.64 -12.92
N ALA A 467 -2.58 19.23 -14.10
CA ALA A 467 -3.75 20.05 -14.43
C ALA A 467 -5.01 19.19 -14.60
N GLU A 468 -4.82 17.98 -15.13
CA GLU A 468 -5.87 16.98 -15.36
C GLU A 468 -5.37 15.60 -14.94
N MET A 469 -6.30 14.65 -14.78
CA MET A 469 -5.93 13.26 -14.53
C MET A 469 -5.18 12.70 -15.74
N SER A 470 -3.95 12.29 -15.54
CA SER A 470 -3.14 11.62 -16.56
C SER A 470 -2.95 10.15 -16.21
N HIS A 471 -3.33 9.28 -17.13
CA HIS A 471 -3.01 7.86 -17.05
C HIS A 471 -1.64 7.54 -17.66
N ASP A 472 -0.98 8.52 -18.26
CA ASP A 472 0.33 8.32 -18.87
C ASP A 472 1.42 8.27 -17.80
N PRO A 473 2.30 7.27 -17.85
CA PRO A 473 3.43 7.20 -16.95
C PRO A 473 4.52 8.17 -17.39
N TYR A 474 5.31 8.65 -16.39
CA TYR A 474 6.44 9.55 -16.62
C TYR A 474 7.73 8.86 -16.19
N VAL A 475 8.73 8.85 -17.06
CA VAL A 475 10.07 8.35 -16.74
C VAL A 475 10.87 9.45 -16.05
N VAL A 476 11.46 9.11 -14.94
CA VAL A 476 12.40 9.96 -14.21
C VAL A 476 13.82 9.51 -14.53
N VAL A 477 14.63 10.44 -15.00
CA VAL A 477 16.01 10.22 -15.44
C VAL A 477 16.97 10.98 -14.52
N LEU A 478 17.99 10.28 -14.03
CA LEU A 478 19.05 10.84 -13.19
C LEU A 478 20.36 10.94 -13.98
N ASN A 479 20.91 12.13 -14.10
CA ASN A 479 22.22 12.40 -14.75
C ASN A 479 22.37 11.82 -16.18
N GLY A 480 21.28 11.60 -16.90
CA GLY A 480 21.31 11.01 -18.24
C GLY A 480 21.83 11.94 -19.33
N PRO A 481 22.04 11.42 -20.56
CA PRO A 481 22.46 12.19 -21.75
C PRO A 481 21.41 13.25 -22.14
N GLU A 482 21.76 14.17 -23.05
CA GLU A 482 20.79 15.16 -23.55
C GLU A 482 19.65 14.49 -24.33
N ASP A 483 19.97 13.53 -25.17
CA ASP A 483 18.99 12.68 -25.85
C ASP A 483 18.52 11.58 -24.90
N LEU A 484 17.23 11.60 -24.56
CA LEU A 484 16.59 10.62 -23.67
C LEU A 484 15.86 9.51 -24.44
N SER A 485 15.88 9.54 -25.78
CA SER A 485 15.34 8.46 -26.58
C SER A 485 16.08 7.15 -26.27
N GLY A 486 15.33 6.11 -25.90
CA GLY A 486 15.90 4.82 -25.49
C GLY A 486 16.33 4.72 -24.02
N VAL A 487 16.05 5.71 -23.17
CA VAL A 487 16.23 5.56 -21.72
C VAL A 487 15.05 4.76 -21.17
N ASP A 488 15.24 3.47 -21.01
CA ASP A 488 14.30 2.52 -20.42
C ASP A 488 14.81 2.05 -19.03
N ALA A 489 14.08 1.12 -18.42
CA ALA A 489 14.41 0.59 -17.09
C ALA A 489 15.75 -0.16 -17.01
N ASN A 490 16.35 -0.55 -18.13
CA ASN A 490 17.69 -1.16 -18.20
C ASN A 490 18.79 -0.11 -18.30
N SER A 491 18.43 1.14 -18.57
CA SER A 491 19.40 2.24 -18.62
C SER A 491 19.95 2.57 -17.22
N PRO A 492 21.26 2.80 -17.08
CA PRO A 492 21.85 3.23 -15.81
C PRO A 492 21.32 4.60 -15.36
N PHE A 493 20.74 5.38 -16.27
CA PHE A 493 20.16 6.70 -15.99
C PHE A 493 18.70 6.66 -15.55
N TYR A 494 18.02 5.54 -15.72
CA TYR A 494 16.63 5.37 -15.31
C TYR A 494 16.55 5.33 -13.78
N LEU A 495 15.78 6.25 -13.20
CA LEU A 495 15.50 6.27 -11.77
C LEU A 495 14.21 5.54 -11.43
N ALA A 496 13.12 5.89 -12.08
CA ALA A 496 11.81 5.31 -11.82
C ALA A 496 10.82 5.67 -12.94
N THR A 497 9.69 4.96 -12.95
CA THR A 497 8.48 5.39 -13.62
C THR A 497 7.50 5.93 -12.60
N ILE A 498 7.07 7.18 -12.74
CA ILE A 498 5.98 7.78 -11.96
C ILE A 498 4.67 7.37 -12.58
N ILE A 499 3.79 6.82 -11.74
CA ILE A 499 2.49 6.30 -12.10
C ILE A 499 1.46 6.91 -11.15
N MET A 500 0.39 7.47 -11.71
CA MET A 500 -0.80 7.79 -10.92
C MET A 500 -1.68 6.54 -10.81
N PHE A 501 -2.07 6.22 -9.59
CA PHE A 501 -3.03 5.18 -9.29
C PHE A 501 -4.03 5.71 -8.26
N GLY A 502 -5.32 5.39 -8.43
CA GLY A 502 -6.38 5.81 -7.52
C GLY A 502 -7.34 6.85 -8.10
N HIS A 503 -8.38 7.19 -7.34
CA HIS A 503 -9.33 8.24 -7.69
C HIS A 503 -8.73 9.63 -7.48
N HIS A 504 -8.27 10.23 -8.53
CA HIS A 504 -7.75 11.58 -8.50
C HIS A 504 -8.62 12.53 -9.31
N ARG A 505 -9.89 12.69 -8.90
CA ARG A 505 -10.77 13.74 -9.48
C ARG A 505 -10.23 15.14 -9.23
N ASN A 506 -9.54 15.31 -8.11
CA ASN A 506 -8.81 16.53 -7.81
C ASN A 506 -7.35 16.30 -8.18
N CYS A 507 -7.02 16.55 -9.43
CA CYS A 507 -5.65 16.74 -9.87
C CYS A 507 -5.03 17.88 -9.06
N GLY A 508 -3.75 17.98 -9.04
CA GLY A 508 -3.05 18.98 -8.25
C GLY A 508 -1.61 18.59 -8.03
N THR A 509 -1.05 19.08 -6.95
CA THR A 509 0.36 18.87 -6.64
C THR A 509 0.57 17.59 -5.85
N LEU A 510 1.33 16.64 -6.43
CA LEU A 510 1.67 15.36 -5.83
C LEU A 510 3.18 15.20 -5.70
N THR A 511 3.65 14.69 -4.58
CA THR A 511 5.06 14.39 -4.34
C THR A 511 5.30 12.89 -4.37
N TYR A 512 6.34 12.47 -5.09
CA TYR A 512 6.77 11.07 -5.22
C TYR A 512 8.12 10.89 -4.56
N ALA A 513 8.21 10.00 -3.57
CA ALA A 513 9.44 9.64 -2.90
C ALA A 513 10.16 8.52 -3.67
N LEU A 514 11.30 8.82 -4.29
CA LEU A 514 12.05 7.90 -5.14
C LEU A 514 13.46 7.66 -4.56
N PRO A 515 13.83 6.41 -4.23
CA PRO A 515 15.16 6.11 -3.70
C PRO A 515 16.25 6.24 -4.78
N LEU A 516 17.38 6.87 -4.40
CA LEU A 516 18.51 7.14 -5.31
C LEU A 516 19.66 6.12 -5.20
N GLY A 517 19.83 5.44 -4.06
CA GLY A 517 21.07 4.78 -3.66
C GLY A 517 21.70 3.83 -4.68
N GLU A 518 20.96 2.85 -5.21
CA GLU A 518 21.48 1.92 -6.22
C GLU A 518 21.84 2.59 -7.53
N LYS A 519 21.03 3.55 -7.96
CA LYS A 519 21.25 4.23 -9.25
C LYS A 519 22.50 5.12 -9.23
N LEU A 520 22.85 5.65 -8.07
CA LEU A 520 24.11 6.39 -7.89
C LEU A 520 25.33 5.47 -8.01
N GLY A 521 25.24 4.23 -7.55
CA GLY A 521 26.30 3.22 -7.70
C GLY A 521 26.45 2.73 -9.14
N ALA A 522 25.33 2.51 -9.84
CA ALA A 522 25.32 2.02 -11.22
C ALA A 522 25.91 3.02 -12.24
N THR A 523 25.72 4.33 -12.02
CA THR A 523 26.24 5.37 -12.92
C THR A 523 27.74 5.62 -12.79
N GLY A 524 28.43 5.01 -11.84
CA GLY A 524 29.87 5.18 -11.62
C GLY A 524 30.27 6.60 -11.23
N THR A 525 31.51 6.76 -10.73
CA THR A 525 32.06 8.07 -10.30
C THR A 525 32.22 9.07 -11.43
N ASN A 526 32.35 8.61 -12.69
CA ASN A 526 32.59 9.45 -13.86
C ASN A 526 31.35 10.06 -14.50
N GLN A 527 30.15 9.60 -14.12
CA GLN A 527 28.87 10.12 -14.63
C GLN A 527 28.12 10.97 -13.60
N ARG A 528 28.70 11.19 -12.43
CA ARG A 528 28.25 12.22 -11.51
C ARG A 528 28.48 13.56 -12.20
N SER A 529 27.43 14.22 -12.59
CA SER A 529 27.45 15.50 -13.27
C SER A 529 28.28 16.50 -12.47
N GLY A 530 29.45 16.85 -12.98
CA GLY A 530 30.33 17.82 -12.40
C GLY A 530 31.13 17.37 -11.15
N SER A 531 32.32 17.93 -10.97
CA SER A 531 33.18 17.75 -9.79
C SER A 531 32.57 18.29 -8.48
N ASP A 532 31.39 18.89 -8.55
CA ASP A 532 30.68 19.60 -7.46
C ASP A 532 29.52 18.84 -6.79
N GLY A 533 29.25 17.60 -7.24
CA GLY A 533 28.15 16.78 -6.65
C GLY A 533 26.77 17.18 -7.11
N THR A 534 26.59 17.89 -8.22
CA THR A 534 25.27 18.27 -8.74
C THR A 534 24.55 17.07 -9.39
N LEU A 535 23.35 16.76 -8.92
CA LEU A 535 22.44 15.79 -9.53
C LEU A 535 21.49 16.50 -10.49
N ARG A 536 21.35 15.99 -11.71
CA ARG A 536 20.36 16.47 -12.69
C ARG A 536 19.21 15.48 -12.77
N VAL A 537 18.03 15.92 -12.42
CA VAL A 537 16.78 15.14 -12.52
C VAL A 537 15.97 15.66 -13.68
N ARG A 538 15.49 14.74 -14.54
CA ARG A 538 14.59 15.07 -15.65
C ARG A 538 13.36 14.17 -15.64
N VAL A 539 12.22 14.73 -16.05
CA VAL A 539 10.93 14.03 -16.14
C VAL A 539 10.42 14.14 -17.56
N VAL A 540 10.12 13.01 -18.18
CA VAL A 540 9.60 12.92 -19.54
C VAL A 540 8.39 11.97 -19.61
N PRO A 541 7.43 12.17 -20.53
CA PRO A 541 6.40 11.17 -20.79
C PRO A 541 7.04 9.84 -21.24
N MET A 542 6.51 8.70 -20.80
CA MET A 542 7.09 7.39 -21.11
C MET A 542 7.12 7.10 -22.61
N HIS A 543 6.07 7.47 -23.36
CA HIS A 543 6.03 7.28 -24.81
C HIS A 543 7.17 8.04 -25.54
N ALA A 544 7.56 9.20 -25.04
CA ALA A 544 8.67 9.97 -25.59
C ALA A 544 10.02 9.31 -25.31
N ALA A 545 10.23 8.79 -24.09
CA ALA A 545 11.43 8.04 -23.73
C ALA A 545 11.56 6.74 -24.56
N MET A 546 10.46 6.15 -25.00
CA MET A 546 10.44 4.95 -25.84
C MET A 546 10.55 5.26 -27.35
N GLY A 547 10.74 6.52 -27.75
CA GLY A 547 10.89 6.91 -29.15
C GLY A 547 9.60 6.93 -29.97
N HIS A 548 8.45 6.83 -29.33
CA HIS A 548 7.15 6.91 -30.00
C HIS A 548 6.69 8.38 -30.11
N HIS A 549 7.08 9.04 -31.19
CA HIS A 549 6.62 10.39 -31.54
C HIS A 549 5.29 10.28 -32.29
N GLY A 550 4.19 10.83 -31.75
CA GLY A 550 2.90 10.94 -32.46
C GLY A 550 1.65 10.43 -31.75
N MET A 551 1.75 9.96 -30.54
CA MET A 551 0.58 9.75 -29.68
C MET A 551 0.19 11.09 -29.07
N GLY A 552 -1.11 11.40 -29.00
CA GLY A 552 -1.68 12.71 -28.69
C GLY A 552 -1.01 13.45 -27.52
N GLU A 553 -1.19 14.76 -27.48
CA GLU A 553 -0.61 15.60 -26.41
C GLU A 553 -0.99 15.03 -25.05
N ALA A 554 0.03 14.66 -24.27
CA ALA A 554 -0.18 14.28 -22.87
C ALA A 554 -0.76 15.49 -22.10
N ALA A 555 -1.61 15.22 -21.10
CA ALA A 555 -2.15 16.27 -20.25
C ALA A 555 -1.01 17.13 -19.66
N PRO A 556 -1.18 18.46 -19.55
CA PRO A 556 -0.12 19.34 -19.08
C PRO A 556 0.32 18.99 -17.65
N VAL A 557 1.60 18.65 -17.50
CA VAL A 557 2.21 18.36 -16.21
C VAL A 557 3.39 19.29 -15.98
N GLU A 558 3.50 19.82 -14.76
CA GLU A 558 4.56 20.71 -14.38
C GLU A 558 5.42 20.15 -13.26
N LEU A 559 6.74 20.22 -13.39
CA LEU A 559 7.69 19.99 -12.32
C LEU A 559 7.73 21.19 -11.39
N VAL A 560 7.23 21.02 -10.17
CA VAL A 560 7.14 22.08 -9.16
C VAL A 560 8.42 22.14 -8.33
N ALA A 561 8.89 21.00 -7.85
CA ALA A 561 10.08 20.92 -7.01
C ALA A 561 10.76 19.56 -7.13
N VAL A 562 12.07 19.55 -6.85
CA VAL A 562 12.85 18.35 -6.57
C VAL A 562 13.69 18.63 -5.33
N ASN A 563 13.55 17.83 -4.30
CA ASN A 563 14.40 17.87 -3.12
C ASN A 563 15.06 16.51 -2.92
N VAL A 564 16.30 16.49 -2.48
CA VAL A 564 16.97 15.25 -2.08
C VAL A 564 17.13 15.24 -0.56
N GLU A 565 16.77 14.15 0.06
CA GLU A 565 16.83 13.98 1.51
C GLU A 565 17.73 12.80 1.87
N THR A 566 18.47 12.93 2.98
CA THR A 566 19.31 11.85 3.54
C THR A 566 18.74 11.37 4.85
N TYR A 567 18.87 10.09 5.11
CA TYR A 567 18.42 9.48 6.35
C TYR A 567 19.48 8.59 6.99
#